data_020a986cd6a237a1516c22e2ad4b18d7
#
_entry.id   020a986cd6a237a1516c22e2ad4b18d7
#
_cell.length_a   1.000
_cell.length_b   1.000
_cell.length_c   1.000
_cell.angle_alpha   90.00
_cell.angle_beta   90.00
_cell.angle_gamma   90.00
#
_symmetry.space_group_name_H-M   'P 1'
#
loop_
_entity.id
_entity.type
_entity.pdbx_description
1 polymer ?
#
loop_
_entity_poly.entity_id
_entity_poly.type
_entity_poly.pdbx_seq_one_letter_code
_entity_poly.pdbx_strand_id
1 'polypeptide(L)'
;MHDFEDRIDEITDQLIPAAENVGFFTLFGHEISKEDIECMFAMSKKFFDLPDDVKATVPWNSNNVGWEKNSQIRPSTGQPDCKESYQLQFGKNMNDLWVKYDDLPGFRTSSLDFMNRAQQVSERLMRCFARGLGFPERFFIECHGISRPNSQTTMRLLHYLELPEVSDGKVYHRAGAHADWDFLTLLFQIDGQDGLEICPGREVVTEFGVRDEWTKVKAKTGEIVCNIGDLLMSWSDDRFKSTFHRVKAPCEPGDYYGDRYSIAYFNQPCEDSLIQGPLKKYPMVTGAQFTETAMKRNFAALQENLKKVAAA
;
A
#
# COMPACT_ATOMS: atom_id res chain seq x y z
N MET A 1 15.05 -0.66 -13.86
CA MET A 1 14.32 0.56 -14.28
C MET A 1 15.22 1.63 -14.90
N HIS A 2 16.54 1.54 -14.70
CA HIS A 2 17.51 2.41 -15.39
C HIS A 2 17.42 2.22 -16.91
N ASP A 3 17.63 3.29 -17.68
CA ASP A 3 17.46 3.32 -19.15
C ASP A 3 16.10 2.79 -19.62
N PHE A 4 15.04 3.17 -18.91
CA PHE A 4 13.69 2.63 -19.09
C PHE A 4 13.18 2.73 -20.53
N GLU A 5 13.40 3.85 -21.21
CA GLU A 5 12.91 4.06 -22.57
C GLU A 5 13.48 3.05 -23.57
N ASP A 6 14.77 2.68 -23.40
CA ASP A 6 15.44 1.71 -24.28
C ASP A 6 15.10 0.26 -23.90
N ARG A 7 14.62 0.03 -22.66
CA ARG A 7 14.40 -1.29 -22.09
C ARG A 7 12.93 -1.60 -21.76
N ILE A 8 12.00 -0.77 -22.20
CA ILE A 8 10.59 -0.93 -21.82
C ILE A 8 10.01 -2.30 -22.24
N ASP A 9 10.42 -2.84 -23.37
CA ASP A 9 9.96 -4.16 -23.84
C ASP A 9 10.54 -5.27 -22.96
N GLU A 10 11.85 -5.24 -22.66
CA GLU A 10 12.51 -6.18 -21.75
C GLU A 10 11.87 -6.16 -20.34
N ILE A 11 11.62 -4.96 -19.82
CA ILE A 11 11.00 -4.79 -18.50
C ILE A 11 9.56 -5.31 -18.51
N THR A 12 8.81 -5.05 -19.57
CA THR A 12 7.44 -5.56 -19.75
C THR A 12 7.43 -7.09 -19.77
N ASP A 13 8.36 -7.71 -20.52
CA ASP A 13 8.48 -9.19 -20.61
C ASP A 13 8.84 -9.85 -19.28
N GLN A 14 9.50 -9.14 -18.35
CA GLN A 14 9.76 -9.62 -16.99
C GLN A 14 8.58 -9.36 -16.06
N LEU A 15 7.94 -8.20 -16.17
CA LEU A 15 6.89 -7.73 -15.28
C LEU A 15 5.59 -8.52 -15.44
N ILE A 16 5.16 -8.77 -16.68
CA ILE A 16 3.88 -9.43 -16.96
C ILE A 16 3.82 -10.84 -16.36
N PRO A 17 4.82 -11.73 -16.58
CA PRO A 17 4.82 -13.04 -15.93
C PRO A 17 4.85 -12.97 -14.39
N ALA A 18 5.54 -12.01 -13.80
CA ALA A 18 5.54 -11.83 -12.35
C ALA A 18 4.14 -11.45 -11.82
N ALA A 19 3.45 -10.54 -12.54
CA ALA A 19 2.09 -10.13 -12.20
C ALA A 19 1.06 -11.27 -12.37
N GLU A 20 1.22 -12.12 -13.40
CA GLU A 20 0.35 -13.26 -13.67
C GLU A 20 0.52 -14.42 -12.68
N ASN A 21 1.74 -14.68 -12.23
CA ASN A 21 2.04 -15.86 -11.44
C ASN A 21 2.02 -15.61 -9.93
N VAL A 22 2.51 -14.43 -9.51
CA VAL A 22 2.73 -14.11 -8.08
C VAL A 22 2.01 -12.84 -7.65
N GLY A 23 1.89 -11.84 -8.52
CA GLY A 23 1.33 -10.52 -8.16
C GLY A 23 2.26 -9.65 -7.32
N PHE A 24 3.50 -10.12 -7.06
CA PHE A 24 4.56 -9.39 -6.35
C PHE A 24 5.85 -9.42 -7.14
N PHE A 25 6.60 -8.33 -7.08
CA PHE A 25 7.93 -8.20 -7.68
C PHE A 25 8.76 -7.12 -6.96
N THR A 26 10.06 -7.11 -7.17
CA THR A 26 10.97 -6.10 -6.61
C THR A 26 11.62 -5.29 -7.71
N LEU A 27 11.68 -3.97 -7.54
CA LEU A 27 12.31 -3.05 -8.48
C LEU A 27 13.70 -2.65 -8.01
N PHE A 28 14.60 -2.62 -8.98
CA PHE A 28 15.97 -2.13 -8.85
C PHE A 28 16.21 -1.01 -9.87
N GLY A 29 17.12 -0.09 -9.57
CA GLY A 29 17.51 0.99 -10.48
C GLY A 29 16.33 1.90 -10.87
N HIS A 30 15.45 2.20 -9.94
CA HIS A 30 14.22 2.98 -10.12
C HIS A 30 14.40 4.50 -10.02
N GLU A 31 15.65 4.96 -9.88
CA GLU A 31 16.07 6.38 -9.85
C GLU A 31 15.66 7.19 -8.61
N ILE A 32 15.00 6.60 -7.62
CA ILE A 32 14.92 7.19 -6.29
C ILE A 32 16.17 6.73 -5.54
N SER A 33 17.02 7.65 -5.13
CA SER A 33 18.26 7.27 -4.46
C SER A 33 17.99 6.66 -3.08
N LYS A 34 18.94 5.85 -2.59
CA LYS A 34 18.84 5.30 -1.24
C LYS A 34 18.79 6.41 -0.19
N GLU A 35 19.54 7.47 -0.42
CA GLU A 35 19.59 8.66 0.43
C GLU A 35 18.24 9.39 0.48
N ASP A 36 17.54 9.51 -0.65
CA ASP A 36 16.19 10.11 -0.68
C ASP A 36 15.19 9.27 0.12
N ILE A 37 15.27 7.93 0.01
CA ILE A 37 14.43 7.00 0.76
C ILE A 37 14.74 7.12 2.26
N GLU A 38 16.02 7.13 2.66
CA GLU A 38 16.44 7.27 4.05
C GLU A 38 16.01 8.64 4.64
N CYS A 39 16.10 9.72 3.85
CA CYS A 39 15.61 11.03 4.24
C CYS A 39 14.09 11.03 4.49
N MET A 40 13.31 10.37 3.63
CA MET A 40 11.86 10.28 3.83
C MET A 40 11.52 9.42 5.05
N PHE A 41 12.24 8.32 5.32
CA PHE A 41 12.08 7.55 6.56
C PHE A 41 12.44 8.37 7.81
N ALA A 42 13.52 9.16 7.76
CA ALA A 42 13.86 10.05 8.87
C ALA A 42 12.77 11.09 9.13
N MET A 43 12.15 11.62 8.07
CA MET A 43 11.04 12.55 8.18
C MET A 43 9.77 11.87 8.73
N SER A 44 9.47 10.65 8.27
CA SER A 44 8.38 9.81 8.79
C SER A 44 8.55 9.52 10.28
N LYS A 45 9.77 9.14 10.69
CA LYS A 45 10.07 8.91 12.11
C LYS A 45 9.86 10.16 12.94
N LYS A 46 10.34 11.32 12.51
CA LYS A 46 10.12 12.60 13.22
C LYS A 46 8.63 12.92 13.37
N PHE A 47 7.80 12.60 12.36
CA PHE A 47 6.36 12.78 12.46
C PHE A 47 5.76 11.88 13.56
N PHE A 48 6.11 10.61 13.61
CA PHE A 48 5.59 9.68 14.63
C PHE A 48 6.14 9.94 16.03
N ASP A 49 7.33 10.54 16.14
CA ASP A 49 7.92 10.98 17.41
C ASP A 49 7.25 12.25 17.98
N LEU A 50 6.38 12.95 17.20
CA LEU A 50 5.60 14.08 17.72
C LEU A 50 4.64 13.62 18.83
N PRO A 51 4.31 14.50 19.80
CA PRO A 51 3.29 14.22 20.79
C PRO A 51 1.95 13.84 20.16
N ASP A 52 1.19 12.94 20.79
CA ASP A 52 -0.08 12.45 20.25
C ASP A 52 -1.13 13.58 20.11
N ASP A 53 -1.09 14.59 20.95
CA ASP A 53 -1.96 15.78 20.85
C ASP A 53 -1.65 16.62 19.60
N VAL A 54 -0.39 16.70 19.17
CA VAL A 54 0.01 17.36 17.91
C VAL A 54 -0.45 16.52 16.73
N LYS A 55 -0.21 15.21 16.73
CA LYS A 55 -0.68 14.31 15.66
C LYS A 55 -2.21 14.29 15.55
N ALA A 56 -2.93 14.40 16.68
CA ALA A 56 -4.39 14.47 16.71
C ALA A 56 -4.96 15.76 16.09
N THR A 57 -4.16 16.76 15.79
CA THR A 57 -4.60 17.95 15.03
C THR A 57 -4.84 17.66 13.54
N VAL A 58 -4.35 16.53 13.04
CA VAL A 58 -4.49 16.08 11.65
C VAL A 58 -5.14 14.69 11.58
N PRO A 59 -6.37 14.52 12.14
CA PRO A 59 -7.00 13.22 12.32
C PRO A 59 -7.41 12.60 10.98
N TRP A 60 -7.43 11.27 10.93
CA TRP A 60 -7.95 10.53 9.78
C TRP A 60 -9.44 10.84 9.53
N ASN A 61 -9.83 10.88 8.26
CA ASN A 61 -11.21 11.12 7.84
C ASN A 61 -11.63 10.19 6.68
N SER A 62 -12.90 10.29 6.27
CA SER A 62 -13.52 9.47 5.23
C SER A 62 -12.91 9.65 3.83
N ASN A 63 -12.10 10.67 3.58
CA ASN A 63 -11.33 10.82 2.34
C ASN A 63 -10.05 9.97 2.35
N ASN A 64 -9.86 9.13 3.38
CA ASN A 64 -8.69 8.26 3.56
C ASN A 64 -7.38 9.05 3.68
N VAL A 65 -7.40 10.15 4.42
CA VAL A 65 -6.25 11.02 4.72
C VAL A 65 -6.19 11.35 6.21
N GLY A 66 -5.00 11.67 6.71
CA GLY A 66 -4.78 12.03 8.11
C GLY A 66 -4.20 10.91 8.95
N TRP A 67 -4.03 11.16 10.24
CA TRP A 67 -3.39 10.28 11.22
C TRP A 67 -4.40 9.40 11.96
N GLU A 68 -4.06 8.14 12.12
CA GLU A 68 -4.79 7.14 12.92
C GLU A 68 -3.83 6.27 13.72
N LYS A 69 -4.30 5.75 14.87
CA LYS A 69 -3.52 4.86 15.74
C LYS A 69 -4.39 3.71 16.23
N ASN A 70 -3.95 2.47 16.03
CA ASN A 70 -4.61 1.23 16.47
C ASN A 70 -6.09 1.12 16.05
N SER A 71 -6.46 1.68 14.90
CA SER A 71 -7.86 1.78 14.45
C SER A 71 -8.27 0.74 13.43
N GLN A 72 -7.31 0.12 12.72
CA GLN A 72 -7.60 -0.84 11.65
C GLN A 72 -7.73 -2.26 12.22
N ILE A 73 -8.96 -2.81 12.19
CA ILE A 73 -9.23 -4.20 12.55
C ILE A 73 -9.30 -5.03 11.27
N ARG A 74 -8.51 -6.10 11.19
CA ARG A 74 -8.49 -6.99 10.05
C ARG A 74 -9.50 -8.12 10.22
N PRO A 75 -10.29 -8.46 9.17
CA PRO A 75 -11.22 -9.59 9.23
C PRO A 75 -10.54 -10.91 9.59
N SER A 76 -9.30 -11.09 9.14
CA SER A 76 -8.50 -12.31 9.37
C SER A 76 -8.09 -12.53 10.83
N THR A 77 -8.01 -11.47 11.64
CA THR A 77 -7.54 -11.57 13.04
C THR A 77 -8.61 -11.20 14.07
N GLY A 78 -9.60 -10.37 13.70
CA GLY A 78 -10.56 -9.78 14.60
C GLY A 78 -9.96 -8.81 15.63
N GLN A 79 -8.65 -8.49 15.51
CA GLN A 79 -7.89 -7.62 16.40
C GLN A 79 -7.40 -6.38 15.67
N PRO A 80 -7.22 -5.25 16.37
CA PRO A 80 -6.60 -4.08 15.77
C PRO A 80 -5.13 -4.36 15.43
N ASP A 81 -4.69 -3.84 14.29
CA ASP A 81 -3.27 -3.81 13.95
C ASP A 81 -2.52 -2.92 14.96
N CYS A 82 -1.38 -3.41 15.47
CA CYS A 82 -0.53 -2.66 16.41
C CYS A 82 0.33 -1.64 15.65
N LYS A 83 -0.29 -0.58 15.17
CA LYS A 83 0.38 0.44 14.39
C LYS A 83 -0.31 1.79 14.50
N GLU A 84 0.44 2.82 14.14
CA GLU A 84 -0.12 4.11 13.74
C GLU A 84 0.23 4.38 12.28
N SER A 85 -0.57 5.18 11.61
CA SER A 85 -0.33 5.57 10.22
C SER A 85 -0.75 7.00 9.93
N TYR A 86 -0.08 7.63 8.98
CA TYR A 86 -0.45 8.92 8.46
C TYR A 86 -0.57 8.86 6.94
N GLN A 87 -1.74 9.24 6.44
CA GLN A 87 -2.11 9.10 5.04
C GLN A 87 -2.15 10.44 4.36
N LEU A 88 -1.48 10.53 3.23
CA LEU A 88 -1.20 11.73 2.46
C LEU A 88 -1.75 11.57 1.04
N GLN A 89 -2.42 12.60 0.53
CA GLN A 89 -2.83 12.70 -0.86
C GLN A 89 -2.34 14.00 -1.49
N PHE A 90 -2.43 14.06 -2.81
CA PHE A 90 -2.30 15.33 -3.52
C PHE A 90 -3.61 16.13 -3.42
N GLY A 91 -3.51 17.47 -3.44
CA GLY A 91 -4.67 18.33 -3.59
C GLY A 91 -5.48 18.62 -2.33
N LYS A 92 -6.77 18.90 -2.52
CA LYS A 92 -7.65 19.56 -1.54
C LYS A 92 -7.98 18.69 -0.31
N ASN A 93 -7.93 17.36 -0.44
CA ASN A 93 -8.23 16.47 0.68
C ASN A 93 -7.23 16.62 1.85
N MET A 94 -6.06 17.18 1.55
CA MET A 94 -5.02 17.49 2.55
C MET A 94 -5.11 18.91 3.13
N ASN A 95 -6.13 19.70 2.78
CA ASN A 95 -6.31 21.00 3.38
C ASN A 95 -6.55 20.83 4.89
N ASP A 96 -5.80 21.60 5.68
CA ASP A 96 -5.83 21.57 7.16
C ASP A 96 -5.39 20.23 7.80
N LEU A 97 -4.85 19.31 7.02
CA LEU A 97 -4.33 18.01 7.49
C LEU A 97 -2.80 17.91 7.43
N TRP A 98 -2.10 19.01 7.26
CA TRP A 98 -0.65 19.08 7.44
C TRP A 98 -0.34 19.60 8.84
N VAL A 99 0.56 18.93 9.57
CA VAL A 99 1.10 19.47 10.82
C VAL A 99 1.72 20.84 10.57
N LYS A 100 1.68 21.71 11.56
CA LYS A 100 2.24 23.06 11.42
C LYS A 100 3.72 23.01 11.10
N TYR A 101 4.19 23.97 10.34
CA TYR A 101 5.60 24.07 9.96
C TYR A 101 6.52 24.13 11.19
N ASP A 102 6.12 24.82 12.24
CA ASP A 102 6.93 24.97 13.46
C ASP A 102 7.05 23.64 14.24
N ASP A 103 6.05 22.74 14.14
CA ASP A 103 6.07 21.44 14.79
C ASP A 103 6.97 20.45 14.00
N LEU A 104 6.97 20.52 12.67
CA LEU A 104 7.79 19.66 11.81
C LEU A 104 8.20 20.38 10.51
N PRO A 105 9.27 21.18 10.55
CA PRO A 105 9.74 21.93 9.39
C PRO A 105 10.09 21.04 8.20
N GLY A 106 9.63 21.43 7.01
CA GLY A 106 9.93 20.73 5.76
C GLY A 106 9.12 19.45 5.50
N PHE A 107 8.31 18.97 6.44
CA PHE A 107 7.57 17.73 6.30
C PHE A 107 6.68 17.68 5.05
N ARG A 108 5.85 18.69 4.84
CA ARG A 108 4.98 18.78 3.67
C ARG A 108 5.76 18.74 2.36
N THR A 109 6.82 19.53 2.25
CA THR A 109 7.64 19.63 1.03
C THR A 109 8.34 18.32 0.72
N SER A 110 8.98 17.71 1.72
CA SER A 110 9.67 16.42 1.56
C SER A 110 8.70 15.29 1.19
N SER A 111 7.51 15.27 1.81
CA SER A 111 6.49 14.26 1.52
C SER A 111 5.97 14.39 0.08
N LEU A 112 5.64 15.60 -0.37
CA LEU A 112 5.15 15.82 -1.73
C LEU A 112 6.22 15.56 -2.79
N ASP A 113 7.49 15.90 -2.54
CA ASP A 113 8.60 15.58 -3.44
C ASP A 113 8.78 14.06 -3.57
N PHE A 114 8.78 13.35 -2.45
CA PHE A 114 8.89 11.88 -2.45
C PHE A 114 7.70 11.22 -3.17
N MET A 115 6.48 11.69 -2.93
CA MET A 115 5.28 11.22 -3.64
C MET A 115 5.39 11.43 -5.15
N ASN A 116 5.91 12.58 -5.62
CA ASN A 116 6.12 12.84 -7.05
C ASN A 116 7.14 11.87 -7.66
N ARG A 117 8.23 11.55 -6.96
CA ARG A 117 9.22 10.55 -7.41
C ARG A 117 8.62 9.15 -7.48
N ALA A 118 7.83 8.74 -6.46
CA ALA A 118 7.12 7.48 -6.48
C ALA A 118 6.12 7.39 -7.65
N GLN A 119 5.42 8.50 -7.96
CA GLN A 119 4.53 8.58 -9.12
C GLN A 119 5.27 8.36 -10.44
N GLN A 120 6.44 8.94 -10.62
CA GLN A 120 7.25 8.74 -11.84
C GLN A 120 7.65 7.26 -12.02
N VAL A 121 7.99 6.56 -10.93
CA VAL A 121 8.23 5.10 -10.98
C VAL A 121 6.94 4.37 -11.38
N SER A 122 5.82 4.71 -10.75
CA SER A 122 4.51 4.11 -11.05
C SER A 122 4.10 4.31 -12.50
N GLU A 123 4.32 5.48 -13.09
CA GLU A 123 3.95 5.77 -14.49
C GLU A 123 4.74 4.91 -15.48
N ARG A 124 6.00 4.57 -15.20
CA ARG A 124 6.77 3.62 -16.01
C ARG A 124 6.15 2.22 -15.94
N LEU A 125 5.75 1.76 -14.75
CA LEU A 125 5.08 0.47 -14.58
C LEU A 125 3.71 0.45 -15.25
N MET A 126 2.94 1.53 -15.16
CA MET A 126 1.66 1.71 -15.85
C MET A 126 1.78 1.55 -17.36
N ARG A 127 2.87 2.05 -17.97
CA ARG A 127 3.15 1.85 -19.40
C ARG A 127 3.39 0.38 -19.72
N CYS A 128 4.15 -0.33 -18.91
CA CYS A 128 4.37 -1.77 -19.08
C CYS A 128 3.06 -2.56 -18.96
N PHE A 129 2.23 -2.28 -17.96
CA PHE A 129 0.93 -2.92 -17.81
C PHE A 129 -0.03 -2.60 -18.97
N ALA A 130 -0.05 -1.36 -19.42
CA ALA A 130 -0.86 -0.99 -20.59
C ALA A 130 -0.45 -1.81 -21.83
N ARG A 131 0.85 -1.93 -22.12
CA ARG A 131 1.37 -2.79 -23.21
C ARG A 131 0.97 -4.24 -23.04
N GLY A 132 1.17 -4.80 -21.85
CA GLY A 132 0.85 -6.20 -21.53
C GLY A 132 -0.63 -6.54 -21.66
N LEU A 133 -1.53 -5.57 -21.45
CA LEU A 133 -2.98 -5.72 -21.54
C LEU A 133 -3.56 -5.24 -22.89
N GLY A 134 -2.73 -4.67 -23.77
CA GLY A 134 -3.17 -4.17 -25.08
C GLY A 134 -3.92 -2.83 -25.04
N PHE A 135 -3.75 -2.05 -23.99
CA PHE A 135 -4.23 -0.68 -23.91
C PHE A 135 -3.26 0.31 -24.55
N PRO A 136 -3.71 1.52 -24.93
CA PRO A 136 -2.81 2.61 -25.29
C PRO A 136 -1.78 2.85 -24.18
N GLU A 137 -0.52 3.09 -24.52
CA GLU A 137 0.59 3.14 -23.56
C GLU A 137 0.37 4.10 -22.38
N ARG A 138 -0.30 5.23 -22.60
CA ARG A 138 -0.60 6.24 -21.58
C ARG A 138 -1.94 6.04 -20.85
N PHE A 139 -2.69 5.01 -21.20
CA PHE A 139 -4.05 4.79 -20.69
C PHE A 139 -4.13 4.83 -19.17
N PHE A 140 -3.31 4.04 -18.49
CA PHE A 140 -3.33 4.01 -17.02
C PHE A 140 -2.79 5.30 -16.40
N ILE A 141 -1.81 5.97 -17.01
CA ILE A 141 -1.30 7.27 -16.54
C ILE A 141 -2.43 8.32 -16.55
N GLU A 142 -3.21 8.36 -17.62
CA GLU A 142 -4.34 9.29 -17.74
C GLU A 142 -5.44 9.00 -16.70
N CYS A 143 -5.66 7.72 -16.39
CA CYS A 143 -6.58 7.31 -15.33
C CYS A 143 -6.09 7.64 -13.91
N HIS A 144 -4.78 7.82 -13.69
CA HIS A 144 -4.15 8.05 -12.37
C HIS A 144 -3.49 9.43 -12.24
N GLY A 145 -3.96 10.42 -12.98
CA GLY A 145 -3.36 11.76 -13.01
C GLY A 145 -3.39 12.46 -11.63
N ILE A 146 -2.23 12.55 -10.97
CA ILE A 146 -2.12 13.15 -9.61
C ILE A 146 -2.34 14.67 -9.58
N SER A 147 -2.23 15.36 -10.70
CA SER A 147 -2.54 16.78 -10.83
C SER A 147 -4.05 17.07 -10.92
N ARG A 148 -4.86 16.04 -11.11
CA ARG A 148 -6.32 16.18 -11.21
C ARG A 148 -6.94 16.39 -9.82
N PRO A 149 -7.95 17.25 -9.68
CA PRO A 149 -8.55 17.56 -8.39
C PRO A 149 -9.29 16.37 -7.74
N ASN A 150 -9.58 15.34 -8.50
CA ASN A 150 -10.23 14.09 -8.10
C ASN A 150 -9.29 12.88 -8.06
N SER A 151 -7.98 13.11 -7.96
CA SER A 151 -7.00 12.05 -7.74
C SER A 151 -7.17 11.42 -6.35
N GLN A 152 -7.12 10.09 -6.29
CA GLN A 152 -7.24 9.32 -5.05
C GLN A 152 -5.92 8.66 -4.63
N THR A 153 -4.83 8.85 -5.40
CA THR A 153 -3.51 8.28 -5.09
C THR A 153 -3.02 8.73 -3.71
N THR A 154 -2.64 7.77 -2.89
CA THR A 154 -2.33 7.97 -1.47
C THR A 154 -0.95 7.43 -1.11
N MET A 155 -0.14 8.21 -0.40
CA MET A 155 1.03 7.71 0.31
C MET A 155 0.68 7.49 1.77
N ARG A 156 1.07 6.35 2.33
CA ARG A 156 0.89 6.03 3.75
C ARG A 156 2.24 5.86 4.42
N LEU A 157 2.50 6.68 5.41
CA LEU A 157 3.58 6.46 6.37
C LEU A 157 3.06 5.51 7.45
N LEU A 158 3.84 4.49 7.79
CA LEU A 158 3.46 3.41 8.71
C LEU A 158 4.52 3.27 9.79
N HIS A 159 4.07 3.25 11.05
CA HIS A 159 4.85 2.95 12.22
C HIS A 159 4.20 1.78 12.96
N TYR A 160 4.81 0.61 12.90
CA TYR A 160 4.40 -0.56 13.67
C TYR A 160 5.14 -0.53 14.99
N LEU A 161 4.38 -0.50 16.07
CA LEU A 161 4.91 -0.36 17.41
C LEU A 161 5.74 -1.60 17.82
N GLU A 162 6.72 -1.38 18.68
CA GLU A 162 7.41 -2.45 19.39
C GLU A 162 6.38 -3.35 20.09
N LEU A 163 6.53 -4.65 19.90
CA LEU A 163 5.67 -5.63 20.55
C LEU A 163 6.46 -6.31 21.67
N PRO A 164 5.86 -6.50 22.87
CA PRO A 164 6.52 -7.24 23.92
C PRO A 164 6.76 -8.69 23.45
N GLU A 165 7.84 -9.31 23.93
CA GLU A 165 8.03 -10.76 23.76
C GLU A 165 6.81 -11.47 24.36
N VAL A 166 6.05 -12.16 23.53
CA VAL A 166 4.74 -12.68 23.91
C VAL A 166 4.88 -13.92 24.76
N SER A 167 4.44 -13.84 26.01
CA SER A 167 4.34 -14.98 26.94
C SER A 167 2.92 -15.53 27.12
N ASP A 168 1.88 -14.90 26.52
CA ASP A 168 0.47 -15.21 26.77
C ASP A 168 -0.18 -16.14 25.73
N GLY A 169 0.60 -16.65 24.77
CA GLY A 169 0.12 -17.55 23.71
C GLY A 169 -0.78 -16.90 22.64
N LYS A 170 -0.97 -15.57 22.70
CA LYS A 170 -1.73 -14.83 21.68
C LYS A 170 -0.84 -14.50 20.50
N VAL A 171 -1.35 -14.66 19.30
CA VAL A 171 -0.68 -14.25 18.08
C VAL A 171 -1.10 -12.81 17.74
N TYR A 172 -0.16 -11.89 17.89
CA TYR A 172 -0.34 -10.51 17.44
C TYR A 172 0.11 -10.39 15.98
N HIS A 173 -0.49 -9.47 15.23
CA HIS A 173 -0.02 -9.11 13.90
C HIS A 173 0.26 -7.61 13.88
N ARG A 174 1.36 -7.21 13.24
CA ARG A 174 1.64 -5.81 12.90
C ARG A 174 0.66 -5.33 11.83
N ALA A 175 0.38 -6.18 10.83
CA ALA A 175 -0.76 -6.05 9.93
C ALA A 175 -1.27 -7.46 9.58
N GLY A 176 -2.54 -7.73 9.83
CA GLY A 176 -3.18 -8.99 9.50
C GLY A 176 -3.24 -9.24 8.00
N ALA A 177 -3.45 -10.51 7.60
CA ALA A 177 -3.50 -10.90 6.20
C ALA A 177 -4.60 -10.15 5.44
N HIS A 178 -4.23 -9.58 4.29
CA HIS A 178 -5.12 -8.81 3.41
C HIS A 178 -4.55 -8.76 1.99
N ALA A 179 -5.37 -8.32 1.05
CA ALA A 179 -4.95 -7.83 -0.25
C ALA A 179 -5.19 -6.32 -0.32
N ASP A 180 -4.37 -5.61 -1.08
CA ASP A 180 -4.59 -4.19 -1.34
C ASP A 180 -5.71 -4.02 -2.37
N TRP A 181 -6.46 -2.94 -2.25
CA TRP A 181 -7.58 -2.66 -3.15
C TRP A 181 -7.26 -1.60 -4.21
N ASP A 182 -6.02 -1.14 -4.29
CA ASP A 182 -5.51 -0.19 -5.27
C ASP A 182 -5.17 -0.84 -6.63
N PHE A 183 -4.61 -0.03 -7.53
CA PHE A 183 -4.05 -0.50 -8.79
C PHE A 183 -2.71 -1.19 -8.57
N LEU A 184 -1.80 -0.52 -7.88
CA LEU A 184 -0.43 -0.96 -7.64
C LEU A 184 0.11 -0.29 -6.37
N THR A 185 0.69 -1.08 -5.49
CA THR A 185 1.41 -0.61 -4.31
C THR A 185 2.91 -0.57 -4.57
N LEU A 186 3.58 0.53 -4.24
CA LEU A 186 5.03 0.63 -4.11
C LEU A 186 5.38 0.69 -2.62
N LEU A 187 6.04 -0.34 -2.12
CA LEU A 187 6.42 -0.45 -0.71
C LEU A 187 7.92 -0.22 -0.52
N PHE A 188 8.25 0.77 0.30
CA PHE A 188 9.61 1.07 0.76
C PHE A 188 9.79 0.52 2.17
N GLN A 189 10.94 -0.09 2.43
CA GLN A 189 11.27 -0.73 3.70
C GLN A 189 12.68 -0.34 4.16
N ILE A 190 12.97 -0.53 5.44
CA ILE A 190 14.28 -0.27 6.05
C ILE A 190 15.03 -1.60 6.24
N ASP A 191 16.33 -1.62 5.91
CA ASP A 191 17.20 -2.77 6.12
C ASP A 191 17.04 -3.37 7.53
N GLY A 192 16.82 -4.69 7.59
CA GLY A 192 16.70 -5.43 8.84
C GLY A 192 15.36 -5.31 9.57
N GLN A 193 14.44 -4.42 9.14
CA GLN A 193 13.09 -4.33 9.71
C GLN A 193 12.15 -5.30 9.00
N ASP A 194 12.46 -6.58 9.05
CA ASP A 194 11.70 -7.65 8.40
C ASP A 194 10.29 -7.83 8.97
N GLY A 195 9.48 -8.66 8.34
CA GLY A 195 8.13 -9.00 8.78
C GLY A 195 7.11 -9.13 7.67
N LEU A 196 7.37 -8.58 6.47
CA LEU A 196 6.49 -8.78 5.32
C LEU A 196 6.53 -10.26 4.88
N GLU A 197 5.35 -10.85 4.76
CA GLU A 197 5.16 -12.19 4.19
C GLU A 197 4.05 -12.15 3.14
N ILE A 198 4.24 -12.89 2.05
CA ILE A 198 3.28 -13.05 0.95
C ILE A 198 2.80 -14.48 0.89
N CYS A 199 1.57 -14.71 0.41
CA CYS A 199 0.97 -16.02 0.27
C CYS A 199 0.62 -16.29 -1.20
N PRO A 200 1.57 -16.69 -2.06
CA PRO A 200 1.33 -16.93 -3.48
C PRO A 200 0.23 -17.98 -3.70
N GLY A 201 -0.66 -17.72 -4.67
CA GLY A 201 -1.82 -18.57 -4.94
C GLY A 201 -3.03 -18.29 -4.03
N ARG A 202 -2.94 -17.31 -3.14
CA ARG A 202 -4.07 -16.81 -2.35
C ARG A 202 -4.42 -15.39 -2.78
N GLU A 203 -5.62 -15.23 -3.27
CA GLU A 203 -6.20 -13.99 -3.76
C GLU A 203 -7.50 -13.72 -3.02
N VAL A 204 -8.06 -12.50 -3.17
CA VAL A 204 -9.31 -12.05 -2.52
C VAL A 204 -10.49 -13.03 -2.72
N VAL A 205 -10.51 -13.74 -3.83
CA VAL A 205 -11.58 -14.69 -4.18
C VAL A 205 -11.39 -16.09 -3.61
N THR A 206 -10.31 -16.36 -2.86
CA THR A 206 -10.00 -17.67 -2.29
C THR A 206 -10.28 -17.71 -0.79
N GLU A 207 -10.80 -18.83 -0.26
CA GLU A 207 -11.02 -19.02 1.18
C GLU A 207 -9.71 -19.24 1.93
N PHE A 208 -9.59 -18.67 3.14
CA PHE A 208 -8.47 -18.91 4.05
C PHE A 208 -8.54 -20.28 4.73
N GLY A 209 -7.38 -20.85 5.05
CA GLY A 209 -7.26 -21.90 6.05
C GLY A 209 -6.90 -23.29 5.54
N VAL A 210 -6.60 -23.48 4.26
CA VAL A 210 -6.15 -24.79 3.75
C VAL A 210 -4.78 -24.62 3.08
N ARG A 211 -3.70 -24.94 3.82
CA ARG A 211 -2.30 -24.97 3.34
C ARG A 211 -1.76 -23.63 2.87
N ASP A 212 -1.93 -22.58 3.67
CA ASP A 212 -1.35 -21.27 3.37
C ASP A 212 0.17 -21.31 3.60
N GLU A 213 0.94 -21.25 2.52
CA GLU A 213 2.40 -21.16 2.59
C GLU A 213 2.83 -19.69 2.49
N TRP A 214 3.40 -19.17 3.59
CA TRP A 214 3.87 -17.82 3.67
C TRP A 214 5.35 -17.72 3.31
N THR A 215 5.66 -16.86 2.34
CA THR A 215 7.02 -16.56 1.90
C THR A 215 7.48 -15.24 2.50
N LYS A 216 8.61 -15.25 3.23
CA LYS A 216 9.20 -14.04 3.81
C LYS A 216 9.81 -13.16 2.72
N VAL A 217 9.52 -11.86 2.77
CA VAL A 217 10.13 -10.84 1.91
C VAL A 217 11.08 -10.00 2.75
N LYS A 218 12.38 -10.07 2.45
CA LYS A 218 13.38 -9.30 3.17
C LYS A 218 13.22 -7.82 2.93
N ALA A 219 13.31 -7.06 4.01
CA ALA A 219 13.34 -5.61 3.95
C ALA A 219 14.73 -5.13 3.51
N LYS A 220 14.78 -4.31 2.46
CA LYS A 220 16.01 -3.70 1.95
C LYS A 220 15.77 -2.25 1.56
N THR A 221 16.53 -1.34 2.13
CA THR A 221 16.50 0.07 1.76
C THR A 221 17.11 0.26 0.37
N GLY A 222 16.42 0.96 -0.50
CA GLY A 222 16.85 1.17 -1.89
C GLY A 222 16.26 0.16 -2.89
N GLU A 223 15.51 -0.84 -2.42
CA GLU A 223 14.65 -1.69 -3.25
C GLU A 223 13.19 -1.30 -3.02
N ILE A 224 12.36 -1.38 -4.08
CA ILE A 224 10.91 -1.16 -3.95
C ILE A 224 10.22 -2.50 -4.16
N VAL A 225 9.51 -2.99 -3.13
CA VAL A 225 8.63 -4.15 -3.28
C VAL A 225 7.30 -3.66 -3.82
N CYS A 226 6.84 -4.25 -4.91
CA CYS A 226 5.60 -3.88 -5.57
C CYS A 226 4.61 -5.02 -5.53
N ASN A 227 3.33 -4.70 -5.37
CA ASN A 227 2.24 -5.66 -5.47
C ASN A 227 1.04 -5.11 -6.24
N ILE A 228 0.40 -6.03 -6.96
CA ILE A 228 -0.86 -5.81 -7.66
C ILE A 228 -1.99 -5.75 -6.63
N GLY A 229 -2.87 -4.75 -6.75
CA GLY A 229 -4.09 -4.68 -5.96
C GLY A 229 -5.33 -5.20 -6.70
N ASP A 230 -6.45 -5.29 -5.98
CA ASP A 230 -7.73 -5.80 -6.49
C ASP A 230 -8.22 -5.03 -7.72
N LEU A 231 -7.90 -3.75 -7.80
CA LEU A 231 -8.29 -2.92 -8.93
C LEU A 231 -7.61 -3.37 -10.21
N LEU A 232 -6.29 -3.54 -10.21
CA LEU A 232 -5.57 -3.99 -11.41
C LEU A 232 -5.90 -5.45 -11.74
N MET A 233 -6.11 -6.31 -10.73
CA MET A 233 -6.63 -7.65 -10.94
C MET A 233 -7.98 -7.60 -11.71
N SER A 234 -8.93 -6.82 -11.23
CA SER A 234 -10.24 -6.62 -11.90
C SER A 234 -10.11 -5.98 -13.29
N TRP A 235 -9.23 -4.99 -13.42
CA TRP A 235 -8.99 -4.29 -14.69
C TRP A 235 -8.28 -5.15 -15.74
N SER A 236 -7.58 -6.20 -15.30
CA SER A 236 -6.96 -7.21 -16.16
C SER A 236 -7.85 -8.44 -16.42
N ASP A 237 -9.13 -8.40 -16.03
CA ASP A 237 -10.04 -9.55 -16.10
C ASP A 237 -9.49 -10.80 -15.38
N ASP A 238 -8.86 -10.61 -14.19
CA ASP A 238 -8.17 -11.60 -13.34
C ASP A 238 -6.93 -12.24 -13.97
N ARG A 239 -6.36 -11.62 -14.99
CA ARG A 239 -5.09 -12.07 -15.55
C ARG A 239 -3.95 -11.86 -14.56
N PHE A 240 -3.95 -10.75 -13.84
CA PHE A 240 -2.96 -10.42 -12.81
C PHE A 240 -3.49 -10.77 -11.41
N LYS A 241 -2.57 -11.05 -10.49
CA LYS A 241 -2.88 -11.58 -9.16
C LYS A 241 -2.84 -10.51 -8.08
N SER A 242 -3.94 -10.31 -7.36
CA SER A 242 -3.94 -9.54 -6.11
C SER A 242 -3.70 -10.48 -4.94
N THR A 243 -2.45 -10.64 -4.56
CA THR A 243 -2.00 -11.69 -3.65
C THR A 243 -2.06 -11.24 -2.20
N PHE A 244 -2.55 -12.12 -1.32
CA PHE A 244 -2.57 -11.89 0.11
C PHE A 244 -1.17 -11.72 0.68
N HIS A 245 -1.05 -10.74 1.58
CA HIS A 245 0.17 -10.47 2.32
C HIS A 245 -0.15 -10.02 3.74
N ARG A 246 0.85 -10.09 4.61
CA ARG A 246 0.74 -9.69 6.02
C ARG A 246 2.06 -9.11 6.51
N VAL A 247 2.01 -8.36 7.61
CA VAL A 247 3.21 -8.06 8.41
C VAL A 247 3.12 -8.86 9.68
N LYS A 248 3.92 -9.94 9.74
CA LYS A 248 3.97 -10.85 10.88
C LYS A 248 4.46 -10.12 12.13
N ALA A 249 3.85 -10.41 13.28
CA ALA A 249 4.48 -10.08 14.54
C ALA A 249 5.70 -10.97 14.78
N PRO A 250 6.77 -10.45 15.41
CA PRO A 250 7.91 -11.26 15.76
C PRO A 250 7.49 -12.37 16.74
N CYS A 251 7.88 -13.61 16.44
CA CYS A 251 7.55 -14.77 17.26
C CYS A 251 8.61 -15.87 17.18
N GLU A 252 9.64 -15.73 16.34
CA GLU A 252 10.69 -16.70 16.14
C GLU A 252 12.06 -16.08 16.44
N PRO A 253 13.06 -16.87 16.86
CA PRO A 253 14.42 -16.39 17.01
C PRO A 253 14.92 -15.75 15.71
N GLY A 254 15.45 -14.52 15.80
CA GLY A 254 15.93 -13.75 14.65
C GLY A 254 14.88 -12.85 13.97
N ASP A 255 13.64 -12.88 14.39
CA ASP A 255 12.65 -11.88 13.98
C ASP A 255 13.01 -10.48 14.54
N TYR A 256 12.58 -9.42 13.87
CA TYR A 256 12.80 -8.05 14.31
C TYR A 256 11.70 -7.60 15.28
N TYR A 257 12.05 -7.34 16.54
CA TYR A 257 11.11 -7.00 17.62
C TYR A 257 10.88 -5.49 17.79
N GLY A 258 11.83 -4.65 17.37
CA GLY A 258 11.74 -3.19 17.53
C GLY A 258 10.66 -2.51 16.70
N ASP A 259 10.59 -1.20 16.83
CA ASP A 259 9.73 -0.34 16.01
C ASP A 259 10.06 -0.51 14.52
N ARG A 260 9.04 -0.84 13.71
CA ARG A 260 9.17 -1.04 12.27
C ARG A 260 8.52 0.10 11.51
N TYR A 261 9.24 0.66 10.56
CA TYR A 261 8.73 1.70 9.68
C TYR A 261 8.61 1.18 8.25
N SER A 262 7.56 1.59 7.55
CA SER A 262 7.45 1.41 6.10
C SER A 262 6.69 2.57 5.47
N ILE A 263 6.89 2.77 4.16
CA ILE A 263 6.17 3.77 3.37
C ILE A 263 5.52 3.02 2.22
N ALA A 264 4.21 3.12 2.09
CA ALA A 264 3.45 2.53 1.00
C ALA A 264 2.84 3.62 0.12
N TYR A 265 3.08 3.54 -1.18
CA TYR A 265 2.49 4.43 -2.17
C TYR A 265 1.45 3.66 -2.99
N PHE A 266 0.18 3.98 -2.76
CA PHE A 266 -0.97 3.32 -3.36
C PHE A 266 -1.44 4.09 -4.58
N ASN A 267 -1.32 3.51 -5.75
CA ASN A 267 -1.82 4.09 -6.98
C ASN A 267 -3.33 3.87 -7.07
N GLN A 268 -4.09 4.95 -6.94
CA GLN A 268 -5.54 4.93 -7.08
C GLN A 268 -5.96 5.73 -8.32
N PRO A 269 -6.98 5.27 -9.06
CA PRO A 269 -7.48 6.00 -10.21
C PRO A 269 -8.17 7.28 -9.77
N CYS A 270 -8.28 8.23 -10.68
CA CYS A 270 -9.16 9.36 -10.48
C CYS A 270 -10.62 8.90 -10.35
N GLU A 271 -11.42 9.63 -9.58
CA GLU A 271 -12.82 9.26 -9.26
C GLU A 271 -13.68 8.95 -10.50
N ASP A 272 -13.45 9.66 -11.59
CA ASP A 272 -14.19 9.54 -12.86
C ASP A 272 -13.57 8.58 -13.88
N SER A 273 -12.44 7.95 -13.56
CA SER A 273 -11.79 6.99 -14.46
C SER A 273 -12.67 5.75 -14.64
N LEU A 274 -12.87 5.33 -15.89
CA LEU A 274 -13.69 4.17 -16.21
C LEU A 274 -12.87 2.89 -16.15
N ILE A 275 -13.28 1.96 -15.32
CA ILE A 275 -12.61 0.70 -15.04
C ILE A 275 -13.37 -0.42 -15.73
N GLN A 276 -12.76 -1.00 -16.76
CA GLN A 276 -13.24 -2.19 -17.44
C GLN A 276 -12.07 -2.89 -18.14
N GLY A 277 -11.91 -4.18 -17.92
CA GLY A 277 -10.89 -5.00 -18.56
C GLY A 277 -11.15 -5.21 -20.06
N PRO A 278 -10.13 -5.63 -20.82
CA PRO A 278 -10.23 -5.83 -22.27
C PRO A 278 -11.24 -6.93 -22.65
N LEU A 279 -11.43 -7.93 -21.80
CA LEU A 279 -12.40 -9.03 -22.02
C LEU A 279 -13.78 -8.71 -21.44
N LYS A 280 -13.94 -7.58 -20.73
CA LYS A 280 -15.19 -7.15 -20.12
C LYS A 280 -15.82 -8.17 -19.16
N LYS A 281 -14.97 -8.89 -18.41
CA LYS A 281 -15.41 -9.88 -17.42
C LYS A 281 -16.29 -9.25 -16.33
N TYR A 282 -15.97 -8.03 -15.92
CA TYR A 282 -16.69 -7.26 -14.91
C TYR A 282 -17.46 -6.11 -15.53
N PRO A 283 -18.58 -5.69 -14.90
CA PRO A 283 -19.26 -4.46 -15.29
C PRO A 283 -18.33 -3.26 -15.22
N MET A 284 -18.51 -2.31 -16.13
CA MET A 284 -17.79 -1.04 -16.07
C MET A 284 -18.22 -0.25 -14.82
N VAL A 285 -17.24 0.21 -14.05
CA VAL A 285 -17.45 1.06 -12.87
C VAL A 285 -16.52 2.27 -12.94
N THR A 286 -16.81 3.31 -12.14
CA THR A 286 -15.88 4.44 -11.99
C THR A 286 -14.88 4.19 -10.87
N GLY A 287 -13.78 4.95 -10.86
CA GLY A 287 -12.81 4.93 -9.76
C GLY A 287 -13.47 5.19 -8.40
N ALA A 288 -14.39 6.16 -8.32
CA ALA A 288 -15.15 6.45 -7.12
C ALA A 288 -15.99 5.25 -6.66
N GLN A 289 -16.71 4.60 -7.58
CA GLN A 289 -17.55 3.43 -7.25
C GLN A 289 -16.70 2.24 -6.76
N PHE A 290 -15.53 2.01 -7.38
CA PHE A 290 -14.62 0.96 -6.96
C PHE A 290 -14.10 1.21 -5.55
N THR A 291 -13.57 2.41 -5.29
CA THR A 291 -13.04 2.82 -3.99
C THR A 291 -14.11 2.75 -2.89
N GLU A 292 -15.31 3.29 -3.15
CA GLU A 292 -16.42 3.23 -2.20
C GLU A 292 -16.82 1.79 -1.85
N THR A 293 -16.86 0.91 -2.85
CA THR A 293 -17.17 -0.51 -2.64
C THR A 293 -16.10 -1.21 -1.81
N ALA A 294 -14.82 -0.96 -2.09
CA ALA A 294 -13.70 -1.50 -1.32
C ALA A 294 -13.71 -1.02 0.14
N MET A 295 -13.94 0.27 0.37
CA MET A 295 -14.05 0.85 1.71
C MET A 295 -15.24 0.26 2.47
N LYS A 296 -16.41 0.12 1.84
CA LYS A 296 -17.59 -0.49 2.46
C LYS A 296 -17.35 -1.94 2.86
N ARG A 297 -16.67 -2.74 2.05
CA ARG A 297 -16.31 -4.13 2.41
C ARG A 297 -15.45 -4.18 3.66
N ASN A 298 -14.43 -3.34 3.73
CA ASN A 298 -13.54 -3.26 4.91
C ASN A 298 -14.30 -2.77 6.14
N PHE A 299 -15.18 -1.78 6.01
CA PHE A 299 -15.97 -1.25 7.10
C PHE A 299 -17.05 -2.24 7.58
N ALA A 300 -17.71 -2.97 6.68
CA ALA A 300 -18.68 -4.00 7.04
C ALA A 300 -18.02 -5.15 7.82
N ALA A 301 -16.84 -5.60 7.41
CA ALA A 301 -16.05 -6.59 8.12
C ALA A 301 -15.64 -6.12 9.52
N LEU A 302 -15.29 -4.84 9.68
CA LEU A 302 -15.02 -4.21 10.97
C LEU A 302 -16.26 -4.25 11.87
N GLN A 303 -17.43 -3.83 11.36
CA GLN A 303 -18.69 -3.79 12.09
C GLN A 303 -19.14 -5.20 12.53
N GLU A 304 -18.98 -6.20 11.69
CA GLU A 304 -19.33 -7.58 12.01
C GLU A 304 -18.44 -8.14 13.13
N ASN A 305 -17.15 -7.86 13.08
CA ASN A 305 -16.22 -8.28 14.13
C ASN A 305 -16.49 -7.58 15.44
N LEU A 306 -16.78 -6.27 15.45
CA LEU A 306 -17.18 -5.56 16.68
C LEU A 306 -18.43 -6.15 17.32
N LYS A 307 -19.41 -6.59 16.52
CA LYS A 307 -20.62 -7.28 17.02
C LYS A 307 -20.27 -8.64 17.63
N LYS A 308 -19.36 -9.42 17.02
CA LYS A 308 -18.93 -10.72 17.56
C LYS A 308 -18.16 -10.58 18.88
N VAL A 309 -17.31 -9.57 18.99
CA VAL A 309 -16.55 -9.27 20.24
C VAL A 309 -17.50 -8.78 21.35
N ALA A 310 -18.51 -7.99 21.03
CA ALA A 310 -19.50 -7.53 22.00
C ALA A 310 -20.48 -8.64 22.47
N ALA A 311 -20.55 -9.75 21.73
CA ALA A 311 -21.43 -10.89 22.03
C ALA A 311 -20.70 -12.05 22.76
N ALA A 312 -19.35 -11.96 22.89
CA ALA A 312 -18.49 -12.93 23.59
C ALA A 312 -18.09 -12.41 24.97
#